data_39102e2ea1d40c6dc906d84e319b44c9
#
_entry.id   39102e2ea1d40c6dc906d84e319b44c9
#
_cell.length_a   1.000
_cell.length_b   1.000
_cell.length_c   1.000
_cell.angle_alpha   90.00
_cell.angle_beta   90.00
_cell.angle_gamma   90.00
#
_symmetry.space_group_name_H-M   'P 1'
#
loop_
_entity.id
_entity.type
_entity.pdbx_description
1 polymer ?
#
loop_
_entity_poly.entity_id
_entity_poly.type
_entity_poly.pdbx_seq_one_letter_code
_entity_poly.pdbx_strand_id
1 'polypeptide(L)' 'MQDLLYAGRKNDSFQLRLPERMKEDIRRQAEMDGISINSAIVQRLAKSLREDRINA' A
#
# COMPACT_ATOMS: atom_id res chain seq x y z
N MET A 1 -11.06 -4.95 -15.30
CA MET A 1 -10.45 -4.20 -14.22
C MET A 1 -9.42 -5.00 -13.46
N GLN A 2 -8.35 -4.41 -13.14
CA GLN A 2 -7.25 -5.14 -12.53
C GLN A 2 -7.21 -4.98 -11.04
N ASP A 3 -6.96 -6.10 -10.38
CA ASP A 3 -6.79 -6.09 -8.94
C ASP A 3 -5.33 -5.99 -8.54
N LEU A 4 -4.49 -5.74 -9.52
CA LEU A 4 -3.06 -5.72 -9.29
C LEU A 4 -2.57 -4.29 -9.15
N LEU A 5 -1.73 -4.08 -8.17
CA LEU A 5 -1.06 -2.81 -7.97
C LEU A 5 0.43 -3.05 -7.96
N TYR A 6 1.15 -2.04 -8.40
CA TYR A 6 2.61 -2.10 -8.36
C TYR A 6 3.10 -1.30 -7.18
N ALA A 7 3.96 -1.91 -6.39
CA ALA A 7 4.51 -1.26 -5.22
C ALA A 7 6.02 -1.41 -5.24
N GLY A 8 6.68 -0.47 -4.57
CA GLY A 8 8.11 -0.51 -4.49
C GLY A 8 8.76 0.47 -5.43
N ARG A 9 10.06 0.41 -5.48
CA ARG A 9 10.82 1.32 -6.30
C ARG A 9 10.88 0.80 -7.72
N LYS A 10 11.42 1.67 -8.57
CA LYS A 10 11.54 1.38 -9.98
C LYS A 10 12.24 0.04 -10.23
N ASN A 11 13.31 -0.22 -9.50
CA ASN A 11 14.09 -1.43 -9.69
C ASN A 11 13.60 -2.60 -8.88
N ASP A 12 12.75 -2.36 -7.91
CA ASP A 12 12.26 -3.38 -7.01
C ASP A 12 10.75 -3.51 -7.03
N SER A 13 10.13 -3.02 -8.06
CA SER A 13 8.68 -3.03 -8.11
C SER A 13 8.17 -4.46 -8.28
N PHE A 14 7.00 -4.72 -7.71
CA PHE A 14 6.34 -6.00 -7.83
C PHE A 14 4.84 -5.77 -7.87
N GLN A 15 4.13 -6.79 -8.32
CA GLN A 15 2.68 -6.73 -8.38
C GLN A 15 2.10 -7.12 -7.04
N LEU A 16 1.19 -6.30 -6.56
CA LEU A 16 0.52 -6.56 -5.30
C LEU A 16 -0.95 -6.82 -5.58
N ARG A 17 -1.42 -8.00 -5.19
CA ARG A 17 -2.80 -8.36 -5.39
C ARG A 17 -3.58 -8.14 -4.10
N LEU A 18 -4.61 -7.33 -4.17
CA LEU A 18 -5.42 -7.00 -3.00
C LEU A 18 -6.87 -7.34 -3.25
N PRO A 19 -7.61 -7.74 -2.20
CA PRO A 19 -9.05 -7.84 -2.32
C PRO A 19 -9.64 -6.50 -2.70
N GLU A 20 -10.74 -6.53 -3.41
CA GLU A 20 -11.35 -5.31 -3.94
C GLU A 20 -11.66 -4.33 -2.82
N ARG A 21 -12.18 -4.82 -1.72
CA ARG A 21 -12.57 -3.98 -0.62
C ARG A 21 -11.36 -3.27 -0.02
N MET A 22 -10.29 -4.00 0.14
CA MET A 22 -9.06 -3.42 0.69
C MET A 22 -8.50 -2.37 -0.25
N LYS A 23 -8.60 -2.62 -1.55
CA LYS A 23 -8.12 -1.67 -2.53
C LYS A 23 -8.93 -0.38 -2.48
N GLU A 24 -10.23 -0.51 -2.28
CA GLU A 24 -11.10 0.64 -2.13
C GLU A 24 -10.74 1.47 -0.91
N ASP A 25 -10.49 0.78 0.19
CA ASP A 25 -10.15 1.46 1.43
C ASP A 25 -8.84 2.22 1.29
N ILE A 26 -7.86 1.60 0.66
CA ILE A 26 -6.57 2.25 0.44
C ILE A 26 -6.72 3.46 -0.46
N ARG A 27 -7.54 3.34 -1.49
CA ARG A 27 -7.76 4.47 -2.40
C ARG A 27 -8.35 5.65 -1.64
N ARG A 28 -9.32 5.37 -0.78
CA ARG A 28 -9.97 6.41 0.00
C ARG A 28 -8.98 7.09 0.92
N GLN A 29 -8.14 6.30 1.56
CA GLN A 29 -7.11 6.84 2.44
C GLN A 29 -6.13 7.72 1.66
N ALA A 30 -5.74 7.25 0.48
CA ALA A 30 -4.81 8.01 -0.33
C ALA A 30 -5.39 9.36 -0.73
N GLU A 31 -6.67 9.37 -1.08
CA GLU A 31 -7.33 10.61 -1.44
C GLU A 31 -7.39 11.58 -0.27
N MET A 32 -7.67 11.06 0.90
CA MET A 32 -7.74 11.89 2.09
C MET A 32 -6.37 12.48 2.43
N ASP A 33 -5.32 11.74 2.17
CA ASP A 33 -3.97 12.18 2.48
C ASP A 33 -3.32 12.94 1.33
N GLY A 34 -3.98 12.99 0.18
CA GLY A 34 -3.44 13.69 -0.96
C GLY A 34 -2.22 13.02 -1.56
N ILE A 35 -2.16 11.71 -1.49
CA ILE A 35 -1.03 10.95 -2.03
C ILE A 35 -1.53 9.90 -2.99
N SER A 36 -0.61 9.28 -3.72
CA SER A 36 -0.98 8.22 -4.64
C SER A 36 -1.29 6.94 -3.88
N ILE A 37 -1.99 6.03 -4.54
CA ILE A 37 -2.31 4.74 -3.95
C ILE A 37 -1.05 3.98 -3.61
N ASN A 38 -0.07 4.01 -4.48
CA ASN A 38 1.19 3.33 -4.22
C ASN A 38 1.88 3.88 -2.98
N SER A 39 1.89 5.20 -2.84
CA SER A 39 2.47 5.81 -1.65
C SER A 39 1.73 5.40 -0.39
N ALA A 40 0.41 5.34 -0.46
CA ALA A 40 -0.39 4.94 0.67
C ALA A 40 -0.05 3.51 1.09
N ILE A 41 0.10 2.62 0.12
CA ILE A 41 0.44 1.24 0.41
C ILE A 41 1.80 1.15 1.07
N VAL A 42 2.77 1.85 0.52
CA VAL A 42 4.13 1.82 1.07
C VAL A 42 4.14 2.34 2.49
N GLN A 43 3.42 3.42 2.75
CA GLN A 43 3.36 3.97 4.10
C GLN A 43 2.74 2.99 5.08
N ARG A 44 1.68 2.31 4.67
CA ARG A 44 1.02 1.34 5.54
C ARG A 44 1.94 0.17 5.83
N LEU A 45 2.64 -0.32 4.83
CA LEU A 45 3.56 -1.43 5.03
C LEU A 45 4.71 -1.02 5.91
N ALA A 46 5.25 0.17 5.70
CA ALA A 46 6.35 0.66 6.53
C ALA A 46 5.93 0.77 7.98
N LYS A 47 4.72 1.27 8.21
CA LYS A 47 4.21 1.39 9.55
C LYS A 47 4.02 0.03 10.20
N SER A 48 3.48 -0.91 9.45
CA SER A 48 3.23 -2.25 9.95
C SER A 48 4.53 -2.93 10.35
N LEU A 49 5.55 -2.80 9.51
CA LEU A 49 6.83 -3.41 9.80
C LEU A 49 7.50 -2.78 11.02
N ARG A 50 7.31 -1.48 11.18
CA ARG A 50 7.86 -0.80 12.35
C ARG A 50 7.20 -1.28 13.62
N GLU A 51 5.88 -1.43 13.59
CA GLU A 51 5.14 -1.91 14.74
C GLU A 51 5.52 -3.33 15.10
N ASP A 52 5.70 -4.18 14.09
CA ASP A 52 6.12 -5.54 14.34
C ASP A 52 7.48 -5.58 15.01
N ARG A 53 8.37 -4.69 14.58
CA ARG A 53 9.71 -4.64 15.15
C ARG A 53 9.66 -4.24 16.63
N ILE A 54 8.79 -3.32 16.94
CA ILE A 54 8.67 -2.85 18.33
C ILE A 54 8.06 -3.93 19.21
N ASN A 55 7.12 -4.66 18.67
CA ASN A 55 6.39 -5.68 19.44
C ASN A 55 7.09 -7.04 19.46
N ALA A 56 8.12 -7.21 18.71
CA ALA A 56 8.80 -8.51 18.59
C ALA A 56 9.73 -8.81 19.78
#